data_3d8c316f55d80979dc3e4f32f5f90491
#
_entry.id   3d8c316f55d80979dc3e4f32f5f90491
#
_cell.length_a   1.000
_cell.length_b   1.000
_cell.length_c   1.000
_cell.angle_alpha   90.00
_cell.angle_beta   90.00
_cell.angle_gamma   90.00
#
_symmetry.space_group_name_H-M   'P 1'
#
loop_
_entity.id
_entity.type
_entity.pdbx_description
1 polymer ?
#
loop_
_entity_poly.entity_id
_entity_poly.type
_entity_poly.pdbx_seq_one_letter_code
_entity_poly.pdbx_strand_id
1 'polypeptide(L)'
;MDPLRRVITFDKGLALLEVVKELQKLDREVPAQVVCTYLYVATHDGCHSQAMMEDLELTAASASRNTDWLTKKHRLGKSGLDLIVKEIDPSNRRRQILRLTPKGKHL
;
A
#
# COMPACT_ATOMS: atom_id res chain seq x y z
N MET A 1 11.38 -20.04 22.40
CA MET A 1 11.53 -19.32 21.11
C MET A 1 12.96 -18.85 20.99
N ASP A 2 13.57 -19.11 19.87
CA ASP A 2 14.94 -18.64 19.60
C ASP A 2 14.89 -17.16 19.20
N PRO A 3 15.46 -16.25 20.01
CA PRO A 3 15.44 -14.81 19.70
C PRO A 3 16.27 -14.47 18.46
N LEU A 4 17.14 -15.37 18.01
CA LEU A 4 17.96 -15.15 16.82
C LEU A 4 17.32 -15.73 15.56
N ARG A 5 16.14 -16.33 15.69
CA ARG A 5 15.45 -16.90 14.56
C ARG A 5 15.07 -15.81 13.56
N ARG A 6 15.46 -16.02 12.30
CA ARG A 6 15.10 -15.08 11.24
C ARG A 6 13.61 -15.11 10.97
N VAL A 7 13.00 -13.94 10.99
CA VAL A 7 11.62 -13.73 10.55
C VAL A 7 11.54 -13.73 9.03
N ILE A 8 12.60 -13.25 8.37
CA ILE A 8 12.67 -13.13 6.90
C ILE A 8 13.59 -14.20 6.36
N THR A 9 13.05 -15.09 5.52
CA THR A 9 13.84 -16.07 4.77
C THR A 9 14.51 -15.38 3.57
N PHE A 10 15.48 -16.05 2.95
CA PHE A 10 16.13 -15.55 1.74
C PHE A 10 15.11 -15.22 0.65
N ASP A 11 14.18 -16.15 0.37
CA ASP A 11 13.20 -15.96 -0.69
C ASP A 11 12.26 -14.79 -0.42
N LYS A 12 11.77 -14.67 0.81
CA LYS A 12 10.92 -13.55 1.21
C LYS A 12 11.65 -12.23 1.14
N GLY A 13 12.89 -12.20 1.61
CA GLY A 13 13.73 -11.02 1.57
C GLY A 13 14.01 -10.56 0.15
N LEU A 14 14.32 -11.50 -0.74
CA LEU A 14 14.59 -11.19 -2.15
C LEU A 14 13.33 -10.64 -2.83
N ALA A 15 12.17 -11.28 -2.63
CA ALA A 15 10.93 -10.81 -3.20
C ALA A 15 10.58 -9.39 -2.72
N LEU A 16 10.73 -9.13 -1.42
CA LEU A 16 10.49 -7.81 -0.86
C LEU A 16 11.46 -6.77 -1.42
N LEU A 17 12.73 -7.11 -1.53
CA LEU A 17 13.73 -6.21 -2.11
C LEU A 17 13.38 -5.83 -3.54
N GLU A 18 12.95 -6.80 -4.36
CA GLU A 18 12.53 -6.55 -5.74
C GLU A 18 11.35 -5.57 -5.80
N VAL A 19 10.36 -5.75 -4.94
CA VAL A 19 9.20 -4.85 -4.87
C VAL A 19 9.63 -3.45 -4.48
N VAL A 20 10.46 -3.31 -3.44
CA VAL A 20 10.93 -2.01 -2.99
C VAL A 20 11.72 -1.30 -4.08
N LYS A 21 12.57 -2.02 -4.81
CA LYS A 21 13.34 -1.45 -5.93
C LYS A 21 12.43 -0.93 -7.03
N GLU A 22 11.36 -1.66 -7.37
CA GLU A 22 10.39 -1.21 -8.37
C GLU A 22 9.66 0.06 -7.90
N LEU A 23 9.27 0.13 -6.63
CA LEU A 23 8.66 1.32 -6.07
C LEU A 23 9.63 2.51 -6.09
N GLN A 24 10.90 2.28 -5.81
CA GLN A 24 11.91 3.33 -5.83
C GLN A 24 12.21 3.87 -7.23
N LYS A 25 11.90 3.11 -8.28
CA LYS A 25 11.96 3.63 -9.65
C LYS A 25 10.90 4.70 -9.89
N LEU A 26 9.76 4.58 -9.21
CA LEU A 26 8.67 5.56 -9.30
C LEU A 26 8.87 6.72 -8.34
N ASP A 27 9.37 6.44 -7.15
CA ASP A 27 9.65 7.43 -6.11
C ASP A 27 10.81 6.91 -5.26
N ARG A 28 11.98 7.49 -5.45
CA ARG A 28 13.20 7.06 -4.77
C ARG A 28 13.08 7.15 -3.25
N GLU A 29 12.33 8.13 -2.76
CA GLU A 29 12.17 8.40 -1.33
C GLU A 29 10.85 7.86 -0.78
N VAL A 30 10.29 6.82 -1.41
CA VAL A 30 9.02 6.26 -0.98
C VAL A 30 9.08 5.86 0.50
N PRO A 31 8.15 6.38 1.34
CA PRO A 31 8.16 6.04 2.76
C PRO A 31 7.81 4.56 3.00
N ALA A 32 8.39 3.99 4.06
CA ALA A 32 8.14 2.59 4.42
C ALA A 32 6.64 2.31 4.64
N GLN A 33 5.90 3.23 5.26
CA GLN A 33 4.47 3.07 5.47
C GLN A 33 3.68 3.00 4.16
N VAL A 34 4.14 3.73 3.14
CA VAL A 34 3.52 3.69 1.81
C VAL A 34 3.78 2.33 1.15
N VAL A 35 4.99 1.78 1.31
CA VAL A 35 5.32 0.43 0.85
C VAL A 35 4.41 -0.60 1.52
N CYS A 36 4.25 -0.54 2.84
CA CYS A 36 3.36 -1.44 3.58
C CYS A 36 1.91 -1.33 3.09
N THR A 37 1.44 -0.12 2.86
CA THR A 37 0.07 0.13 2.38
C THR A 37 -0.13 -0.48 0.99
N TYR A 38 0.81 -0.28 0.09
CA TYR A 38 0.77 -0.88 -1.25
C TYR A 38 0.71 -2.42 -1.16
N LEU A 39 1.59 -3.01 -0.36
CA LEU A 39 1.65 -4.47 -0.22
C LEU A 39 0.37 -5.02 0.42
N TYR A 40 -0.22 -4.30 1.36
CA TYR A 40 -1.50 -4.71 1.94
C TYR A 40 -2.58 -4.76 0.86
N VAL A 41 -2.72 -3.72 0.07
CA VAL A 41 -3.72 -3.68 -1.00
C VAL A 41 -3.42 -4.76 -2.05
N ALA A 42 -2.15 -4.96 -2.39
CA ALA A 42 -1.74 -5.98 -3.37
C ALA A 42 -2.13 -7.39 -2.93
N THR A 43 -2.09 -7.66 -1.62
CA THR A 43 -2.42 -8.97 -1.05
C THR A 43 -3.88 -9.08 -0.60
N HIS A 44 -4.62 -7.97 -0.57
CA HIS A 44 -6.02 -7.88 -0.14
C HIS A 44 -6.79 -6.97 -1.09
N ASP A 45 -6.70 -7.22 -2.40
CA ASP A 45 -7.32 -6.38 -3.42
C ASP A 45 -8.85 -6.33 -3.20
N GLY A 46 -9.38 -5.12 -3.18
CA GLY A 46 -10.78 -4.91 -2.85
C GLY A 46 -11.05 -4.80 -1.35
N CYS A 47 -10.02 -4.62 -0.53
CA CYS A 47 -10.19 -4.45 0.91
C CYS A 47 -10.85 -3.12 1.25
N HIS A 48 -11.51 -3.05 2.41
CA HIS A 48 -11.98 -1.79 2.95
C HIS A 48 -10.82 -1.04 3.62
N SER A 49 -10.79 0.27 3.49
CA SER A 49 -9.75 1.09 4.10
C SER A 49 -9.71 0.92 5.62
N GLN A 50 -10.87 0.70 6.25
CA GLN A 50 -10.94 0.46 7.69
C GLN A 50 -10.19 -0.81 8.10
N ALA A 51 -10.35 -1.89 7.35
CA ALA A 51 -9.62 -3.15 7.61
C ALA A 51 -8.12 -2.95 7.49
N MET A 52 -7.67 -2.22 6.47
CA MET A 52 -6.26 -1.88 6.31
C MET A 52 -5.72 -1.08 7.50
N MET A 53 -6.47 -0.07 7.94
CA MET A 53 -6.06 0.74 9.09
C MET A 53 -5.89 -0.11 10.35
N GLU A 54 -6.82 -1.01 10.61
CA GLU A 54 -6.76 -1.90 11.77
C GLU A 54 -5.58 -2.86 11.68
N ASP A 55 -5.40 -3.52 10.55
CA ASP A 55 -4.34 -4.52 10.37
C ASP A 55 -2.95 -3.89 10.38
N LEU A 56 -2.79 -2.71 9.82
CA LEU A 56 -1.50 -2.00 9.79
C LEU A 56 -1.31 -1.05 10.97
N GLU A 57 -2.29 -0.98 11.87
CA GLU A 57 -2.23 -0.11 13.06
C GLU A 57 -2.00 1.35 12.69
N LEU A 58 -2.73 1.84 11.67
CA LEU A 58 -2.62 3.20 11.19
C LEU A 58 -3.74 4.07 11.74
N THR A 59 -3.43 5.34 11.99
CA THR A 59 -4.47 6.35 12.22
C THR A 59 -5.17 6.68 10.91
N ALA A 60 -6.38 7.24 10.99
CA ALA A 60 -7.10 7.69 9.80
C ALA A 60 -6.27 8.69 8.97
N ALA A 61 -5.57 9.60 9.64
CA ALA A 61 -4.73 10.58 8.97
C ALA A 61 -3.57 9.93 8.22
N SER A 62 -2.88 8.97 8.86
CA SER A 62 -1.79 8.24 8.23
C SER A 62 -2.27 7.40 7.06
N ALA A 63 -3.38 6.69 7.22
CA ALA A 63 -3.97 5.89 6.15
C ALA A 63 -4.33 6.76 4.94
N SER A 64 -4.93 7.92 5.20
CA SER A 64 -5.28 8.87 4.14
C SER A 64 -4.04 9.36 3.39
N ARG A 65 -2.99 9.76 4.10
CA ARG A 65 -1.74 10.20 3.48
C ARG A 65 -1.07 9.11 2.65
N ASN A 66 -1.02 7.89 3.19
CA ASN A 66 -0.37 6.77 2.51
C ASN A 66 -1.12 6.37 1.25
N THR A 67 -2.46 6.31 1.31
CA THR A 67 -3.27 5.98 0.15
C THR A 67 -3.25 7.10 -0.91
N ASP A 68 -3.25 8.37 -0.49
CA ASP A 68 -3.12 9.50 -1.43
C ASP A 68 -1.79 9.42 -2.20
N TRP A 69 -0.72 9.01 -1.53
CA TRP A 69 0.59 8.83 -2.19
C TRP A 69 0.51 7.80 -3.32
N LEU A 70 -0.30 6.77 -3.13
CA LEU A 70 -0.41 5.65 -4.06
C LEU A 70 -1.45 5.86 -5.16
N THR A 71 -2.35 6.83 -5.03
CA THR A 71 -3.32 7.14 -6.05
C THR A 71 -2.72 8.02 -7.14
N LYS A 72 -3.46 8.23 -8.22
CA LYS A 72 -3.00 9.04 -9.35
C LYS A 72 -2.71 10.49 -8.97
N LYS A 73 -3.45 11.03 -7.99
CA LYS A 73 -3.31 12.42 -7.57
C LYS A 73 -2.97 12.51 -6.09
N HIS A 74 -1.76 12.94 -5.79
CA HIS A 74 -1.33 13.17 -4.42
C HIS A 74 -2.03 14.42 -3.84
N ARG A 75 -2.32 14.41 -2.51
CA ARG A 75 -3.03 15.50 -1.83
C ARG A 75 -2.36 16.87 -1.97
N LEU A 76 -1.06 16.90 -2.15
CA LEU A 76 -0.29 18.15 -2.29
C LEU A 76 -0.27 18.68 -3.72
N GLY A 77 -1.15 18.19 -4.60
CA GLY A 77 -1.20 18.60 -5.99
C GLY A 77 -0.14 17.97 -6.86
N LYS A 78 0.69 17.09 -6.30
CA LYS A 78 1.70 16.35 -7.05
C LYS A 78 1.07 15.11 -7.66
N SER A 79 1.71 14.56 -8.69
CA SER A 79 1.32 13.26 -9.22
C SER A 79 1.62 12.17 -8.20
N GLY A 80 0.63 11.32 -7.92
CA GLY A 80 0.84 10.13 -7.13
C GLY A 80 1.41 8.99 -7.98
N LEU A 81 1.62 7.83 -7.36
CA LEU A 81 2.25 6.69 -8.04
C LEU A 81 1.30 5.93 -8.95
N ASP A 82 0.00 6.18 -8.86
CA ASP A 82 -1.04 5.53 -9.66
C ASP A 82 -1.04 4.01 -9.55
N LEU A 83 -0.83 3.50 -8.34
CA LEU A 83 -0.79 2.07 -8.06
C LEU A 83 -2.09 1.53 -7.47
N ILE A 84 -2.88 2.40 -6.84
CA ILE A 84 -4.18 2.03 -6.27
C ILE A 84 -5.23 3.06 -6.67
N VAL A 85 -6.48 2.65 -6.53
CA VAL A 85 -7.65 3.51 -6.69
C VAL A 85 -8.56 3.33 -5.48
N LYS A 86 -9.18 4.42 -5.06
CA LYS A 86 -10.18 4.43 -3.98
C LYS A 86 -11.55 4.46 -4.60
N GLU A 87 -12.40 3.52 -4.21
CA GLU A 87 -13.78 3.44 -4.67
C GLU A 87 -14.73 3.54 -3.47
N ILE A 88 -15.89 4.10 -3.67
CA ILE A 88 -16.94 4.09 -2.65
C ILE A 88 -17.62 2.72 -2.70
N ASP A 89 -17.79 2.08 -1.53
CA ASP A 89 -18.52 0.82 -1.43
C ASP A 89 -20.00 1.06 -1.79
N PRO A 90 -20.53 0.41 -2.84
CA PRO A 90 -21.92 0.63 -3.24
C PRO A 90 -22.92 0.17 -2.19
N SER A 91 -22.55 -0.76 -1.31
CA SER A 91 -23.43 -1.25 -0.25
C SER A 91 -23.35 -0.41 1.02
N ASN A 92 -22.28 0.41 1.17
CA ASN A 92 -22.12 1.30 2.31
C ASN A 92 -21.22 2.49 1.93
N ARG A 93 -21.86 3.61 1.61
CA ARG A 93 -21.18 4.82 1.12
C ARG A 93 -20.20 5.46 2.11
N ARG A 94 -20.21 5.02 3.37
CA ARG A 94 -19.24 5.48 4.37
C ARG A 94 -17.92 4.72 4.29
N ARG A 95 -17.87 3.64 3.51
CA ARG A 95 -16.68 2.80 3.36
C ARG A 95 -16.01 3.05 2.02
N GLN A 96 -14.70 3.04 2.03
CA GLN A 96 -13.88 3.06 0.83
C GLN A 96 -13.30 1.67 0.58
N ILE A 97 -13.32 1.27 -0.68
CA ILE A 97 -12.67 0.05 -1.15
C ILE A 97 -11.38 0.46 -1.84
N LEU A 98 -10.32 -0.27 -1.55
CA LEU A 98 -9.00 -0.05 -2.13
C LEU A 98 -8.69 -1.16 -3.13
N ARG A 99 -8.35 -0.76 -4.36
CA ARG A 99 -8.02 -1.72 -5.43
C ARG A 99 -6.72 -1.33 -6.11
N LEU A 100 -6.04 -2.33 -6.66
CA LEU A 100 -4.90 -2.06 -7.52
C LEU A 100 -5.36 -1.50 -8.85
N THR A 101 -4.61 -0.54 -9.38
CA THR A 101 -4.72 -0.13 -10.79
C THR A 101 -4.06 -1.20 -11.67
N PRO A 102 -4.26 -1.18 -13.01
CA PRO A 102 -3.48 -2.04 -13.89
C PRO A 102 -1.97 -1.89 -13.69
N LYS A 103 -1.49 -0.66 -13.49
CA LYS A 103 -0.08 -0.40 -13.19
C LYS A 103 0.34 -1.05 -11.88
N GLY A 104 -0.51 -0.97 -10.83
CA GLY A 104 -0.24 -1.58 -9.54
C GLY A 104 -0.14 -3.09 -9.60
N LYS A 105 -0.89 -3.73 -10.52
CA LYS A 105 -0.86 -5.19 -10.70
C LYS A 105 0.41 -5.67 -11.40
N HIS A 106 1.07 -4.80 -12.16
CA HIS A 106 2.24 -5.15 -12.95
C HIS A 106 3.56 -4.77 -12.31
N LEU A 107 3.53 -4.30 -11.10
CA LEU A 107 4.72 -3.85 -10.42
C LEU A 107 5.63 -5.02 -9.94
#